data_9d66dfc3b14ec8d3b8da05ca675d70c3
#
_entry.id   9d66dfc3b14ec8d3b8da05ca675d70c3
#
_cell.length_a   1.000
_cell.length_b   1.000
_cell.length_c   1.000
_cell.angle_alpha   90.00
_cell.angle_beta   90.00
_cell.angle_gamma   90.00
#
_symmetry.space_group_name_H-M   'P 1'
#
loop_
_entity.id
_entity.type
_entity.pdbx_description
1 polymer ?
#
loop_
_entity_poly.entity_id
_entity_poly.type
_entity_poly.pdbx_seq_one_letter_code
_entity_poly.pdbx_strand_id
1 'polypeptide(L)'
;MASEEILRKTIHNADGKPFAKYRNIEGSFVTEGFELFVDEVQGDRTGHTRMRVRVPMRRAGFPEDTYSNESRRNALRDIIARRFWESARTHARSPIPKTDGGEVYMPRPGQEILARGSVIVTEHFIEARFTADLPSKANKVDEESTIDLIFGRISLIISESMLYSAYRQQKLYNHIETAENADFIRSKLPEMGLCAFIAVGAVLPRREDDLAPMIDAVPFDCDDSLKVTVQVPNGEPIVGMGLRIGFTAVTGPSGSGKSVLADAVFAGIYNHIPGDGREYVISDPDAVYVMAEAGRPQGGRRLSGPESEIVSVSEAVEAGSGLIILDEAYSNPCVIRRAFGATVDSIIPLSEMGHSLGENGVSLMMITGDESAARLADAVILVDGFRASRMMVEFSGMLCEADIPTDRYPVSKGVSFEKARKEVSTAAPSVRTVEIGEYKVQVPVAGFFDQSQTREVADAIAVARDMMDGSLTLREVCENALAKVESDDASEGTGMGHARARAVDMAAVLSRHPQMLFIRKD
;
A
#
# COMPACT_ATOMS: atom_id res chain seq x y z
N MET A 1 12.05 10.07 32.00
CA MET A 1 11.51 8.69 32.01
C MET A 1 11.57 8.12 33.42
N ALA A 2 10.51 7.46 33.85
CA ALA A 2 10.49 6.77 35.14
C ALA A 2 11.22 5.41 35.08
N SER A 3 11.62 4.87 36.24
CA SER A 3 12.26 3.54 36.26
C SER A 3 11.23 2.41 36.18
N GLU A 4 11.69 1.21 35.83
CA GLU A 4 10.89 -0.02 35.88
C GLU A 4 10.26 -0.24 37.25
N GLU A 5 10.98 0.06 38.33
CA GLU A 5 10.51 -0.09 39.72
C GLU A 5 9.28 0.78 40.00
N ILE A 6 9.24 1.99 39.45
CA ILE A 6 8.07 2.89 39.55
C ILE A 6 6.87 2.28 38.84
N LEU A 7 7.06 1.71 37.66
CA LEU A 7 5.99 1.05 36.90
C LEU A 7 5.44 -0.15 37.67
N ARG A 8 6.31 -1.02 38.18
CA ARG A 8 5.91 -2.18 38.99
C ARG A 8 5.10 -1.75 40.25
N LYS A 9 5.57 -0.72 40.95
CA LYS A 9 4.86 -0.16 42.12
C LYS A 9 3.51 0.43 41.74
N THR A 10 3.41 1.08 40.56
CA THR A 10 2.14 1.65 40.11
C THR A 10 1.14 0.56 39.78
N ILE A 11 1.56 -0.52 39.11
CA ILE A 11 0.74 -1.70 38.81
C ILE A 11 0.28 -2.36 40.12
N HIS A 12 1.20 -2.60 41.07
CA HIS A 12 0.91 -3.15 42.37
C HIS A 12 -0.16 -2.33 43.15
N ASN A 13 0.00 -1.00 43.15
CA ASN A 13 -0.95 -0.11 43.80
C ASN A 13 -2.34 -0.08 43.11
N ALA A 14 -2.43 -0.52 41.88
CA ALA A 14 -3.68 -0.59 41.11
C ALA A 14 -4.38 -1.96 41.24
N ASP A 15 -3.71 -2.99 41.74
CA ASP A 15 -4.22 -4.35 41.81
C ASP A 15 -5.59 -4.44 42.52
N GLY A 16 -6.48 -5.25 41.94
CA GLY A 16 -7.85 -5.43 42.43
C GLY A 16 -8.76 -4.19 42.33
N LYS A 17 -8.27 -3.04 41.90
CA LYS A 17 -9.04 -1.81 41.67
C LYS A 17 -9.73 -1.83 40.29
N PRO A 18 -10.75 -0.96 40.08
CA PRO A 18 -11.46 -0.87 38.78
C PRO A 18 -10.49 -0.66 37.62
N PHE A 19 -10.80 -1.23 36.47
CA PHE A 19 -9.98 -1.21 35.24
C PHE A 19 -9.46 0.20 34.88
N ALA A 20 -10.27 1.24 35.07
CA ALA A 20 -9.87 2.64 34.81
C ALA A 20 -8.60 3.09 35.55
N LYS A 21 -8.14 2.35 36.57
CA LYS A 21 -6.88 2.63 37.27
C LYS A 21 -5.63 2.32 36.47
N TYR A 22 -5.78 1.59 35.33
CA TYR A 22 -4.70 1.43 34.39
C TYR A 22 -4.19 2.76 33.79
N ARG A 23 -5.00 3.81 33.75
CA ARG A 23 -4.52 5.15 33.31
C ARG A 23 -3.32 5.65 34.10
N ASN A 24 -3.11 5.13 35.33
CA ASN A 24 -1.96 5.53 36.12
C ASN A 24 -0.62 4.99 35.56
N ILE A 25 -0.63 4.05 34.62
CA ILE A 25 0.59 3.57 33.94
C ILE A 25 0.90 4.32 32.65
N GLU A 26 0.09 5.32 32.27
CA GLU A 26 0.45 6.18 31.14
C GLU A 26 1.77 6.91 31.41
N GLY A 27 2.65 6.93 30.40
CA GLY A 27 3.96 7.58 30.51
C GLY A 27 5.10 6.78 29.88
N SER A 28 6.32 7.14 30.23
CA SER A 28 7.53 6.53 29.69
C SER A 28 8.41 5.94 30.80
N PHE A 29 8.89 4.72 30.56
CA PHE A 29 9.62 3.92 31.53
C PHE A 29 10.88 3.32 30.92
N VAL A 30 11.99 3.36 31.67
CA VAL A 30 13.24 2.67 31.32
C VAL A 30 13.26 1.30 32.01
N THR A 31 13.36 0.26 31.21
CA THR A 31 13.56 -1.13 31.68
C THR A 31 14.99 -1.57 31.44
N GLU A 32 15.36 -2.78 31.87
CA GLU A 32 16.72 -3.32 31.70
C GLU A 32 17.13 -3.47 30.21
N GLY A 33 16.24 -3.31 29.25
CA GLY A 33 16.59 -3.59 27.87
C GLY A 33 15.98 -2.72 26.80
N PHE A 34 14.97 -1.99 27.17
CA PHE A 34 14.23 -1.14 26.25
C PHE A 34 13.54 -0.01 27.03
N GLU A 35 13.12 1.00 26.30
CA GLU A 35 12.23 2.02 26.80
C GLU A 35 10.80 1.65 26.43
N LEU A 36 9.89 1.66 27.41
CA LEU A 36 8.46 1.42 27.22
C LEU A 36 7.72 2.76 27.30
N PHE A 37 6.85 3.00 26.32
CA PHE A 37 5.90 4.10 26.31
C PHE A 37 4.49 3.54 26.33
N VAL A 38 3.68 3.98 27.28
CA VAL A 38 2.24 3.75 27.31
C VAL A 38 1.60 5.08 26.97
N ASP A 39 1.24 5.24 25.70
CA ASP A 39 0.82 6.53 25.13
C ASP A 39 -0.64 6.84 25.46
N GLU A 40 -1.51 5.83 25.41
CA GLU A 40 -2.92 5.98 25.72
C GLU A 40 -3.49 4.67 26.24
N VAL A 41 -4.00 4.70 27.45
CA VAL A 41 -4.67 3.54 28.04
C VAL A 41 -6.12 3.47 27.55
N GLN A 42 -6.53 2.30 27.09
CA GLN A 42 -7.92 2.01 26.73
C GLN A 42 -8.91 2.43 27.82
N GLY A 43 -10.07 2.98 27.41
CA GLY A 43 -11.08 3.49 28.36
C GLY A 43 -11.76 2.39 29.19
N ASP A 44 -11.89 1.20 28.59
CA ASP A 44 -12.46 -0.01 29.17
C ASP A 44 -11.79 -1.25 28.57
N ARG A 45 -12.26 -2.44 28.97
CA ARG A 45 -11.70 -3.74 28.53
C ARG A 45 -11.98 -4.06 27.03
N THR A 46 -12.74 -3.26 26.32
CA THR A 46 -13.10 -3.50 24.92
C THR A 46 -12.22 -2.71 23.94
N GLY A 47 -11.49 -1.72 24.45
CA GLY A 47 -10.54 -0.94 23.67
C GLY A 47 -9.13 -1.53 23.67
N HIS A 48 -8.22 -0.85 23.00
CA HIS A 48 -6.81 -1.23 22.91
C HIS A 48 -5.91 -0.09 23.44
N THR A 49 -4.97 -0.45 24.31
CA THR A 49 -3.95 0.47 24.83
C THR A 49 -2.86 0.66 23.79
N ARG A 50 -2.53 1.92 23.47
CA ARG A 50 -1.42 2.24 22.54
C ARG A 50 -0.10 2.22 23.31
N MET A 51 0.85 1.45 22.77
CA MET A 51 2.17 1.26 23.36
C MET A 51 3.27 1.36 22.32
N ARG A 52 4.43 1.82 22.77
CA ARG A 52 5.67 1.77 21.98
C ARG A 52 6.80 1.20 22.83
N VAL A 53 7.68 0.47 22.16
CA VAL A 53 8.94 0.02 22.75
C VAL A 53 10.10 0.51 21.89
N ARG A 54 11.13 1.03 22.54
CA ARG A 54 12.32 1.53 21.86
C ARG A 54 13.55 0.81 22.38
N VAL A 55 14.28 0.19 21.45
CA VAL A 55 15.54 -0.49 21.73
C VAL A 55 16.68 0.35 21.16
N PRO A 56 17.64 0.81 21.98
CA PRO A 56 18.82 1.52 21.50
C PRO A 56 19.57 0.70 20.43
N MET A 57 20.02 1.30 19.32
CA MET A 57 20.67 0.59 18.20
C MET A 57 21.88 -0.21 18.64
N ARG A 58 22.68 0.32 19.59
CA ARG A 58 23.81 -0.40 20.20
C ARG A 58 23.41 -1.75 20.84
N ARG A 59 22.17 -1.89 21.31
CA ARG A 59 21.61 -3.12 21.88
C ARG A 59 20.93 -3.96 20.81
N ALA A 60 20.18 -3.34 19.91
CA ALA A 60 19.55 -4.02 18.79
C ALA A 60 20.59 -4.72 17.91
N GLY A 61 21.77 -4.12 17.74
CA GLY A 61 22.97 -4.72 17.17
C GLY A 61 22.92 -4.90 15.65
N PHE A 62 21.98 -4.27 14.94
CA PHE A 62 21.94 -4.33 13.47
C PHE A 62 23.15 -3.61 12.87
N PRO A 63 23.86 -4.23 11.91
CA PRO A 63 24.93 -3.58 11.16
C PRO A 63 24.41 -2.36 10.39
N GLU A 64 25.23 -1.31 10.28
CA GLU A 64 24.86 -0.04 9.64
C GLU A 64 24.45 -0.21 8.17
N ASP A 65 25.09 -1.15 7.46
CA ASP A 65 24.75 -1.47 6.07
C ASP A 65 23.32 -2.01 5.88
N THR A 66 22.68 -2.54 6.93
CA THR A 66 21.29 -3.02 6.87
C THR A 66 20.26 -1.89 6.79
N TYR A 67 20.63 -0.62 7.06
CA TYR A 67 19.78 0.55 7.02
C TYR A 67 20.46 1.80 6.44
N SER A 68 21.53 1.60 5.65
CA SER A 68 22.38 2.67 5.10
C SER A 68 21.68 3.60 4.10
N ASN A 69 20.62 3.14 3.45
CA ASN A 69 19.77 3.94 2.56
C ASN A 69 18.29 3.67 2.83
N GLU A 70 17.41 4.41 2.17
CA GLU A 70 15.97 4.33 2.43
C GLU A 70 15.38 2.95 2.05
N SER A 71 15.79 2.37 0.94
CA SER A 71 15.34 1.04 0.52
C SER A 71 15.67 -0.04 1.55
N ARG A 72 16.94 -0.07 1.99
CA ARG A 72 17.42 -1.00 3.02
C ARG A 72 16.72 -0.77 4.36
N ARG A 73 16.53 0.50 4.74
CA ARG A 73 15.81 0.88 5.97
C ARG A 73 14.36 0.41 5.94
N ASN A 74 13.65 0.58 4.84
CA ASN A 74 12.27 0.13 4.68
C ASN A 74 12.16 -1.39 4.70
N ALA A 75 13.09 -2.11 4.07
CA ALA A 75 13.17 -3.56 4.14
C ALA A 75 13.45 -4.06 5.57
N LEU A 76 14.34 -3.39 6.31
CA LEU A 76 14.60 -3.72 7.71
C LEU A 76 13.37 -3.46 8.59
N ARG A 77 12.65 -2.35 8.38
CA ARG A 77 11.37 -2.06 9.07
C ARG A 77 10.35 -3.17 8.82
N ASP A 78 10.21 -3.59 7.56
CA ASP A 78 9.24 -4.62 7.16
C ASP A 78 9.56 -5.98 7.79
N ILE A 79 10.81 -6.44 7.73
CA ILE A 79 11.17 -7.75 8.31
C ILE A 79 11.03 -7.76 9.84
N ILE A 80 11.32 -6.64 10.51
CA ILE A 80 11.09 -6.48 11.95
C ILE A 80 9.59 -6.54 12.26
N ALA A 81 8.76 -5.82 11.49
CA ALA A 81 7.30 -5.84 11.67
C ALA A 81 6.72 -7.26 11.50
N ARG A 82 7.18 -8.02 10.49
CA ARG A 82 6.80 -9.42 10.28
C ARG A 82 7.15 -10.29 11.47
N ARG A 83 8.39 -10.20 11.94
CA ARG A 83 8.86 -10.98 13.10
C ARG A 83 8.14 -10.59 14.38
N PHE A 84 7.88 -9.29 14.59
CA PHE A 84 7.10 -8.81 15.72
C PHE A 84 5.67 -9.38 15.69
N TRP A 85 4.99 -9.31 14.55
CA TRP A 85 3.66 -9.88 14.37
C TRP A 85 3.63 -11.40 14.62
N GLU A 86 4.61 -12.16 14.08
CA GLU A 86 4.72 -13.61 14.30
C GLU A 86 4.93 -13.95 15.77
N SER A 87 5.85 -13.23 16.43
CA SER A 87 6.15 -13.43 17.85
C SER A 87 4.97 -13.03 18.73
N ALA A 88 4.33 -11.89 18.47
CA ALA A 88 3.13 -11.45 19.19
C ALA A 88 2.01 -12.49 19.10
N ARG A 89 1.80 -13.09 17.93
CA ARG A 89 0.82 -14.17 17.75
C ARG A 89 1.20 -15.46 18.49
N THR A 90 2.49 -15.79 18.54
CA THR A 90 2.99 -16.96 19.25
C THR A 90 2.79 -16.82 20.76
N HIS A 91 2.99 -15.61 21.29
CA HIS A 91 2.85 -15.28 22.72
C HIS A 91 1.51 -14.62 23.07
N ALA A 92 0.49 -14.73 22.20
CA ALA A 92 -0.81 -14.05 22.39
C ALA A 92 -1.55 -14.48 23.65
N ARG A 93 -1.40 -15.74 24.10
CA ARG A 93 -2.12 -16.26 25.26
C ARG A 93 -1.30 -16.11 26.53
N SER A 94 -1.92 -15.52 27.55
CA SER A 94 -1.36 -15.53 28.90
C SER A 94 -1.30 -16.98 29.44
N PRO A 95 -0.20 -17.38 30.06
CA PRO A 95 -0.12 -18.65 30.79
C PRO A 95 -0.98 -18.64 32.06
N ILE A 96 -1.45 -17.47 32.51
CA ILE A 96 -2.20 -17.26 33.73
C ILE A 96 -3.70 -17.55 33.49
N PRO A 97 -4.30 -18.53 34.20
CA PRO A 97 -5.69 -18.90 33.96
C PRO A 97 -6.69 -17.81 34.37
N LYS A 98 -7.83 -17.76 33.65
CA LYS A 98 -8.98 -16.87 33.96
C LYS A 98 -8.67 -15.36 33.84
N THR A 99 -7.70 -14.99 33.02
CA THR A 99 -7.42 -13.60 32.71
C THR A 99 -8.08 -13.24 31.38
N ASP A 100 -8.79 -12.14 31.34
CA ASP A 100 -9.32 -11.53 30.11
C ASP A 100 -8.28 -10.53 29.55
N GLY A 101 -8.10 -10.45 28.24
CA GLY A 101 -7.14 -9.56 27.57
C GLY A 101 -5.69 -10.06 27.65
N GLY A 102 -4.76 -9.14 27.48
CA GLY A 102 -3.32 -9.43 27.44
C GLY A 102 -2.78 -9.78 26.06
N GLU A 103 -3.55 -9.57 25.00
CA GLU A 103 -3.08 -9.76 23.63
C GLU A 103 -2.31 -8.54 23.15
N VAL A 104 -1.31 -8.78 22.28
CA VAL A 104 -0.49 -7.74 21.64
C VAL A 104 -0.77 -7.77 20.14
N TYR A 105 -1.08 -6.61 19.56
CA TYR A 105 -1.49 -6.48 18.17
C TYR A 105 -0.57 -5.54 17.39
N MET A 106 -0.13 -6.00 16.24
CA MET A 106 0.50 -5.19 15.19
C MET A 106 -0.17 -5.56 13.86
N PRO A 107 -0.37 -4.61 12.92
CA PRO A 107 -0.92 -4.94 11.60
C PRO A 107 -0.13 -6.07 10.94
N ARG A 108 -0.84 -7.06 10.39
CA ARG A 108 -0.22 -8.19 9.68
C ARG A 108 0.34 -7.71 8.35
N PRO A 109 1.66 -7.83 8.09
CA PRO A 109 2.21 -7.54 6.77
C PRO A 109 1.74 -8.57 5.71
N GLY A 110 1.41 -8.08 4.50
CA GLY A 110 1.11 -8.91 3.32
C GLY A 110 2.35 -9.42 2.61
N GLN A 111 2.23 -9.69 1.30
CA GLN A 111 3.38 -10.10 0.47
C GLN A 111 4.24 -8.89 0.06
N GLU A 112 3.67 -7.69 0.09
CA GLU A 112 4.32 -6.44 -0.28
C GLU A 112 5.17 -5.90 0.87
N ILE A 113 6.32 -5.32 0.53
CA ILE A 113 7.18 -4.56 1.45
C ILE A 113 6.70 -3.11 1.42
N LEU A 114 5.99 -2.69 2.46
CA LEU A 114 5.47 -1.34 2.61
C LEU A 114 6.26 -0.57 3.67
N ALA A 115 6.48 0.73 3.46
CA ALA A 115 6.97 1.62 4.51
C ALA A 115 5.88 1.79 5.57
N ARG A 116 6.06 1.13 6.74
CA ARG A 116 5.06 1.07 7.82
C ARG A 116 5.45 1.96 8.99
N GLY A 117 4.47 2.67 9.53
CA GLY A 117 4.63 3.45 10.76
C GLY A 117 4.73 2.60 12.04
N SER A 118 4.40 1.30 11.96
CA SER A 118 4.50 0.39 13.10
C SER A 118 5.93 0.07 13.55
N VAL A 119 6.93 0.27 12.69
CA VAL A 119 8.35 0.12 13.03
C VAL A 119 9.14 1.30 12.51
N ILE A 120 9.92 1.93 13.37
CA ILE A 120 10.85 3.01 13.02
C ILE A 120 12.28 2.52 13.24
N VAL A 121 13.14 2.74 12.26
CA VAL A 121 14.57 2.45 12.33
C VAL A 121 15.36 3.75 12.11
N THR A 122 16.18 4.09 13.09
CA THR A 122 17.10 5.24 13.03
C THR A 122 18.53 4.77 13.33
N GLU A 123 19.50 5.66 13.21
CA GLU A 123 20.88 5.39 13.63
C GLU A 123 21.01 5.18 15.16
N HIS A 124 20.02 5.64 15.93
CA HIS A 124 20.09 5.64 17.40
C HIS A 124 19.27 4.53 18.04
N PHE A 125 18.14 4.16 17.44
CA PHE A 125 17.20 3.19 18.00
C PHE A 125 16.33 2.52 16.94
N ILE A 126 15.74 1.39 17.33
CA ILE A 126 14.58 0.77 16.69
C ILE A 126 13.40 0.94 17.62
N GLU A 127 12.27 1.43 17.09
CA GLU A 127 11.00 1.57 17.82
C GLU A 127 9.94 0.70 17.17
N ALA A 128 9.23 -0.10 17.96
CA ALA A 128 8.03 -0.81 17.54
C ALA A 128 6.80 -0.19 18.21
N ARG A 129 5.76 0.03 17.43
CA ARG A 129 4.48 0.61 17.81
C ARG A 129 3.38 -0.42 17.65
N PHE A 130 2.62 -0.65 18.69
CA PHE A 130 1.62 -1.71 18.74
C PHE A 130 0.51 -1.35 19.72
N THR A 131 -0.57 -2.11 19.69
CA THR A 131 -1.58 -2.05 20.74
C THR A 131 -1.55 -3.30 21.62
N ALA A 132 -1.97 -3.15 22.84
CA ALA A 132 -2.16 -4.26 23.75
C ALA A 132 -3.47 -4.13 24.53
N ASP A 133 -4.11 -5.24 24.76
CA ASP A 133 -5.23 -5.32 25.69
C ASP A 133 -4.67 -5.49 27.09
N LEU A 134 -5.02 -4.57 28.00
CA LEU A 134 -4.56 -4.72 29.38
C LEU A 134 -5.32 -5.85 30.08
N PRO A 135 -4.59 -6.73 30.80
CA PRO A 135 -5.20 -7.89 31.47
C PRO A 135 -6.18 -7.50 32.58
N SER A 136 -7.28 -8.23 32.69
CA SER A 136 -8.24 -8.00 33.80
C SER A 136 -8.83 -9.29 34.32
N LYS A 137 -9.19 -9.27 35.61
CA LYS A 137 -10.03 -10.29 36.28
C LYS A 137 -11.28 -9.62 36.81
N ALA A 138 -12.45 -10.04 36.34
CA ALA A 138 -13.74 -9.45 36.72
C ALA A 138 -13.76 -7.90 36.59
N ASN A 139 -13.24 -7.35 35.51
CA ASN A 139 -13.12 -5.91 35.19
C ASN A 139 -12.29 -5.11 36.21
N LYS A 140 -11.33 -5.77 36.84
CA LYS A 140 -10.36 -5.15 37.75
C LYS A 140 -8.95 -5.39 37.26
N VAL A 141 -8.05 -4.48 37.63
CA VAL A 141 -6.61 -4.63 37.39
C VAL A 141 -6.12 -5.95 37.97
N ASP A 142 -5.35 -6.70 37.21
CA ASP A 142 -4.70 -7.94 37.60
C ASP A 142 -3.17 -7.75 37.50
N GLU A 143 -2.53 -7.56 38.66
CA GLU A 143 -1.09 -7.29 38.76
C GLU A 143 -0.26 -8.40 38.11
N GLU A 144 -0.51 -9.66 38.46
CA GLU A 144 0.27 -10.80 38.02
C GLU A 144 0.28 -10.90 36.48
N SER A 145 -0.90 -10.81 35.86
CA SER A 145 -1.01 -10.88 34.39
C SER A 145 -0.47 -9.63 33.69
N THR A 146 -0.53 -8.45 34.33
CA THR A 146 0.05 -7.22 33.77
C THR A 146 1.58 -7.26 33.80
N ILE A 147 2.16 -7.78 34.88
CA ILE A 147 3.60 -8.01 34.99
C ILE A 147 4.07 -9.03 33.94
N ASP A 148 3.33 -10.14 33.78
CA ASP A 148 3.60 -11.13 32.72
C ASP A 148 3.53 -10.51 31.33
N LEU A 149 2.50 -9.71 31.03
CA LEU A 149 2.38 -9.03 29.73
C LEU A 149 3.58 -8.13 29.47
N ILE A 150 3.88 -7.20 30.39
CA ILE A 150 4.87 -6.15 30.13
C ILE A 150 6.30 -6.68 30.21
N PHE A 151 6.63 -7.39 31.29
CA PHE A 151 8.02 -7.81 31.54
C PHE A 151 8.33 -9.24 31.10
N GLY A 152 7.31 -10.05 30.83
CA GLY A 152 7.44 -11.39 30.27
C GLY A 152 7.27 -11.36 28.75
N ARG A 153 6.02 -11.34 28.27
CA ARG A 153 5.68 -11.55 26.85
C ARG A 153 6.17 -10.43 25.93
N ILE A 154 5.99 -9.15 26.27
CA ILE A 154 6.52 -8.04 25.45
C ILE A 154 8.05 -8.12 25.39
N SER A 155 8.74 -8.46 26.48
CA SER A 155 10.18 -8.66 26.48
C SER A 155 10.62 -9.82 25.57
N LEU A 156 9.87 -10.92 25.53
CA LEU A 156 10.12 -12.03 24.58
C LEU A 156 9.90 -11.59 23.15
N ILE A 157 8.81 -10.89 22.85
CA ILE A 157 8.52 -10.36 21.51
C ILE A 157 9.67 -9.44 21.04
N ILE A 158 10.16 -8.54 21.89
CA ILE A 158 11.31 -7.68 21.59
C ILE A 158 12.55 -8.52 21.28
N SER A 159 12.85 -9.51 22.12
CA SER A 159 14.06 -10.34 21.94
C SER A 159 14.03 -11.17 20.65
N GLU A 160 12.84 -11.59 20.21
CA GLU A 160 12.65 -12.42 19.00
C GLU A 160 12.50 -11.60 17.72
N SER A 161 12.23 -10.27 17.82
CA SER A 161 11.95 -9.44 16.64
C SER A 161 12.83 -8.21 16.47
N MET A 162 13.32 -7.60 17.56
CA MET A 162 14.02 -6.32 17.50
C MET A 162 15.54 -6.43 17.74
N LEU A 163 16.08 -7.63 17.92
CA LEU A 163 17.51 -7.86 18.10
C LEU A 163 18.10 -8.58 16.89
N TYR A 164 19.23 -8.10 16.38
CA TYR A 164 19.94 -8.72 15.25
C TYR A 164 20.24 -10.21 15.49
N SER A 165 20.56 -10.58 16.73
CA SER A 165 20.85 -11.98 17.12
C SER A 165 19.69 -12.95 16.91
N ALA A 166 18.46 -12.45 16.76
CA ALA A 166 17.27 -13.26 16.47
C ALA A 166 17.15 -13.64 14.98
N TYR A 167 17.96 -13.06 14.12
CA TYR A 167 17.89 -13.26 12.67
C TYR A 167 19.00 -14.20 12.18
N ARG A 168 18.65 -15.06 11.23
CA ARG A 168 19.63 -15.72 10.39
C ARG A 168 20.14 -14.70 9.37
N GLN A 169 21.42 -14.38 9.44
CA GLN A 169 22.06 -13.36 8.61
C GLN A 169 21.67 -13.48 7.13
N GLN A 170 21.80 -14.67 6.55
CA GLN A 170 21.45 -14.89 5.14
C GLN A 170 20.01 -14.53 4.80
N LYS A 171 19.03 -14.83 5.69
CA LYS A 171 17.61 -14.49 5.45
C LYS A 171 17.37 -12.99 5.57
N LEU A 172 18.03 -12.33 6.52
CA LEU A 172 17.93 -10.89 6.70
C LEU A 172 18.48 -10.15 5.49
N TYR A 173 19.70 -10.48 5.06
CA TYR A 173 20.31 -9.84 3.90
C TYR A 173 19.55 -10.14 2.61
N ASN A 174 19.10 -11.37 2.41
CA ASN A 174 18.26 -11.69 1.24
C ASN A 174 17.01 -10.82 1.17
N HIS A 175 16.36 -10.54 2.31
CA HIS A 175 15.19 -9.66 2.35
C HIS A 175 15.55 -8.21 2.00
N ILE A 176 16.63 -7.68 2.56
CA ILE A 176 17.10 -6.31 2.35
C ILE A 176 17.58 -6.12 0.91
N GLU A 177 18.40 -7.03 0.41
CA GLU A 177 19.01 -6.95 -0.91
C GLU A 177 17.98 -7.14 -2.03
N THR A 178 16.97 -8.01 -1.83
CA THR A 178 15.85 -8.16 -2.76
C THR A 178 15.08 -6.84 -2.91
N ALA A 179 14.77 -6.18 -1.80
CA ALA A 179 14.06 -4.90 -1.83
C ALA A 179 14.90 -3.79 -2.49
N GLU A 180 16.20 -3.72 -2.17
CA GLU A 180 17.12 -2.74 -2.77
C GLU A 180 17.27 -2.96 -4.28
N ASN A 181 17.38 -4.21 -4.73
CA ASN A 181 17.42 -4.53 -6.15
C ASN A 181 16.12 -4.14 -6.87
N ALA A 182 14.97 -4.38 -6.24
CA ALA A 182 13.67 -4.00 -6.79
C ALA A 182 13.53 -2.48 -6.94
N ASP A 183 13.91 -1.71 -5.92
CA ASP A 183 13.91 -0.24 -5.98
C ASP A 183 14.91 0.29 -7.01
N PHE A 184 16.07 -0.34 -7.13
CA PHE A 184 17.04 0.00 -8.15
C PHE A 184 16.47 -0.21 -9.56
N ILE A 185 15.87 -1.37 -9.85
CA ILE A 185 15.24 -1.63 -11.14
C ILE A 185 14.15 -0.57 -11.41
N ARG A 186 13.29 -0.28 -10.42
CA ARG A 186 12.24 0.74 -10.56
C ARG A 186 12.80 2.10 -10.92
N SER A 187 13.89 2.53 -10.28
CA SER A 187 14.56 3.79 -10.59
C SER A 187 15.16 3.83 -12.01
N LYS A 188 15.46 2.67 -12.59
CA LYS A 188 16.03 2.55 -13.94
C LYS A 188 14.99 2.41 -15.05
N LEU A 189 13.72 2.13 -14.74
CA LEU A 189 12.69 1.97 -15.78
C LEU A 189 12.65 3.13 -16.78
N PRO A 190 12.62 4.42 -16.36
CA PRO A 190 12.57 5.54 -17.29
C PRO A 190 13.82 5.63 -18.19
N GLU A 191 15.00 5.42 -17.63
CA GLU A 191 16.26 5.44 -18.38
C GLU A 191 16.32 4.34 -19.45
N MET A 192 15.66 3.21 -19.20
CA MET A 192 15.55 2.08 -20.13
C MET A 192 14.39 2.25 -21.12
N GLY A 193 13.59 3.31 -21.04
CA GLY A 193 12.37 3.50 -21.82
C GLY A 193 11.29 2.48 -21.50
N LEU A 194 11.19 2.06 -20.25
CA LEU A 194 10.24 1.06 -19.76
C LEU A 194 9.25 1.67 -18.75
N CYS A 195 8.03 1.15 -18.75
CA CYS A 195 7.03 1.41 -17.71
C CYS A 195 6.84 0.24 -16.75
N ALA A 196 7.31 -0.97 -17.12
CA ALA A 196 7.35 -2.14 -16.26
C ALA A 196 8.44 -3.13 -16.67
N PHE A 197 8.83 -3.99 -15.72
CA PHE A 197 9.79 -5.08 -15.90
C PHE A 197 9.27 -6.34 -15.19
N ILE A 198 9.29 -7.49 -15.86
CA ILE A 198 8.81 -8.77 -15.35
C ILE A 198 9.94 -9.80 -15.49
N ALA A 199 10.55 -10.22 -14.39
CA ALA A 199 11.65 -11.18 -14.42
C ALA A 199 11.23 -12.52 -15.01
N VAL A 200 12.12 -13.12 -15.82
CA VAL A 200 11.99 -14.52 -16.24
C VAL A 200 12.07 -15.42 -15.01
N GLY A 201 11.18 -16.39 -14.92
CA GLY A 201 11.06 -17.26 -13.76
C GLY A 201 10.10 -16.75 -12.69
N ALA A 202 9.52 -15.55 -12.84
CA ALA A 202 8.53 -15.05 -11.89
C ALA A 202 7.29 -15.95 -11.79
N VAL A 203 6.76 -16.11 -10.58
CA VAL A 203 5.51 -16.84 -10.32
C VAL A 203 4.37 -15.83 -10.21
N LEU A 204 3.61 -15.66 -11.28
CA LEU A 204 2.59 -14.61 -11.34
C LEU A 204 1.27 -14.98 -10.67
N PRO A 205 0.73 -16.24 -10.78
CA PRO A 205 -0.55 -16.61 -10.19
C PRO A 205 -0.52 -16.63 -8.66
N ARG A 206 -1.68 -16.28 -8.06
CA ARG A 206 -1.87 -16.20 -6.61
C ARG A 206 -2.98 -17.15 -6.15
N ARG A 207 -2.85 -17.64 -4.93
CA ARG A 207 -3.93 -18.33 -4.24
C ARG A 207 -4.99 -17.32 -3.81
N GLU A 208 -6.26 -17.73 -3.85
CA GLU A 208 -7.38 -16.83 -3.51
C GLU A 208 -7.48 -16.53 -2.01
N ASP A 209 -7.01 -17.46 -1.15
CA ASP A 209 -7.20 -17.40 0.29
C ASP A 209 -6.22 -16.46 1.03
N ASP A 210 -4.97 -16.38 0.57
CA ASP A 210 -3.92 -15.64 1.27
C ASP A 210 -2.98 -14.83 0.36
N LEU A 211 -3.29 -14.81 -0.95
CA LEU A 211 -2.51 -14.15 -2.01
C LEU A 211 -1.05 -14.63 -2.11
N ALA A 212 -0.72 -15.75 -1.49
CA ALA A 212 0.59 -16.38 -1.64
C ALA A 212 0.76 -16.95 -3.06
N PRO A 213 2.01 -17.19 -3.53
CA PRO A 213 2.25 -17.79 -4.84
C PRO A 213 1.56 -19.15 -4.95
N MET A 214 0.97 -19.42 -6.11
CA MET A 214 0.40 -20.74 -6.39
C MET A 214 1.51 -21.79 -6.43
N ILE A 215 1.28 -22.91 -5.75
CA ILE A 215 2.13 -24.09 -5.84
C ILE A 215 1.94 -24.69 -7.25
N ASP A 216 3.00 -25.14 -7.87
CA ASP A 216 3.00 -25.76 -9.23
C ASP A 216 2.57 -24.79 -10.36
N ALA A 217 2.64 -23.48 -10.15
CA ALA A 217 2.42 -22.52 -11.22
C ALA A 217 3.53 -22.59 -12.28
N VAL A 218 3.15 -22.36 -13.53
CA VAL A 218 4.11 -22.20 -14.62
C VAL A 218 4.86 -20.88 -14.43
N PRO A 219 6.19 -20.88 -14.32
CA PRO A 219 6.98 -19.65 -14.23
C PRO A 219 6.84 -18.83 -15.52
N PHE A 220 6.85 -17.52 -15.38
CA PHE A 220 6.82 -16.60 -16.51
C PHE A 220 8.10 -16.70 -17.35
N ASP A 221 7.95 -16.72 -18.67
CA ASP A 221 9.04 -16.67 -19.66
C ASP A 221 8.68 -15.73 -20.82
N CYS A 222 9.67 -15.29 -21.58
CA CYS A 222 9.45 -14.47 -22.75
C CYS A 222 10.48 -14.71 -23.85
N ASP A 223 10.13 -14.33 -25.07
CA ASP A 223 11.04 -14.40 -26.20
C ASP A 223 12.21 -13.44 -26.05
N ASP A 224 13.35 -13.78 -26.65
CA ASP A 224 14.60 -12.99 -26.56
C ASP A 224 14.43 -11.54 -27.05
N SER A 225 13.50 -11.29 -27.98
CA SER A 225 13.19 -9.94 -28.49
C SER A 225 12.55 -9.01 -27.44
N LEU A 226 12.02 -9.57 -26.35
CA LEU A 226 11.40 -8.84 -25.23
C LEU A 226 12.34 -8.76 -24.01
N LYS A 227 13.43 -9.54 -24.00
CA LYS A 227 14.33 -9.61 -22.85
C LYS A 227 15.18 -8.36 -22.70
N VAL A 228 15.26 -7.92 -21.47
CA VAL A 228 16.16 -6.87 -20.99
C VAL A 228 16.93 -7.44 -19.81
N THR A 229 18.23 -7.12 -19.73
CA THR A 229 19.09 -7.51 -18.61
C THR A 229 19.44 -6.28 -17.78
N VAL A 230 19.15 -6.34 -16.47
CA VAL A 230 19.43 -5.24 -15.56
C VAL A 230 20.54 -5.66 -14.58
N GLN A 231 21.63 -4.88 -14.54
CA GLN A 231 22.66 -5.01 -13.53
C GLN A 231 22.11 -4.43 -12.22
N VAL A 232 22.08 -5.24 -11.17
CA VAL A 232 21.54 -4.85 -9.86
C VAL A 232 22.66 -4.64 -8.84
N PRO A 233 22.42 -3.90 -7.74
CA PRO A 233 23.45 -3.67 -6.72
C PRO A 233 23.90 -4.94 -6.01
N ASN A 234 23.02 -5.92 -5.84
CA ASN A 234 23.34 -7.14 -5.10
C ASN A 234 23.08 -8.38 -5.96
N GLY A 235 24.08 -9.24 -6.07
CA GLY A 235 23.98 -10.52 -6.79
C GLY A 235 24.17 -10.42 -8.30
N GLU A 236 23.63 -11.42 -9.00
CA GLU A 236 23.74 -11.55 -10.45
C GLU A 236 22.75 -10.65 -11.20
N PRO A 237 23.04 -10.29 -12.47
CA PRO A 237 22.10 -9.55 -13.31
C PRO A 237 20.75 -10.24 -13.43
N ILE A 238 19.67 -9.46 -13.45
CA ILE A 238 18.32 -9.98 -13.57
C ILE A 238 17.83 -9.81 -15.00
N VAL A 239 17.38 -10.91 -15.61
CA VAL A 239 16.82 -10.96 -16.96
C VAL A 239 15.30 -10.99 -16.87
N GLY A 240 14.63 -10.17 -17.66
CA GLY A 240 13.17 -10.11 -17.70
C GLY A 240 12.62 -9.49 -18.96
N MET A 241 11.30 -9.52 -19.11
CA MET A 241 10.57 -8.79 -20.14
C MET A 241 10.46 -7.32 -19.73
N GLY A 242 10.83 -6.42 -20.63
CA GLY A 242 10.58 -4.99 -20.48
C GLY A 242 9.30 -4.56 -21.22
N LEU A 243 8.35 -3.97 -20.51
CA LEU A 243 7.23 -3.24 -21.13
C LEU A 243 7.68 -1.82 -21.46
N ARG A 244 7.62 -1.46 -22.73
CA ARG A 244 8.06 -0.13 -23.19
C ARG A 244 7.05 0.95 -22.84
N ILE A 245 7.56 2.16 -22.65
CA ILE A 245 6.73 3.37 -22.59
C ILE A 245 5.94 3.50 -23.89
N GLY A 246 4.67 3.93 -23.81
CA GLY A 246 3.72 4.03 -24.91
C GLY A 246 2.54 3.08 -24.74
N PHE A 247 1.87 2.75 -25.85
CA PHE A 247 0.72 1.86 -25.85
C PHE A 247 1.14 0.41 -26.14
N THR A 248 1.01 -0.48 -25.16
CA THR A 248 1.19 -1.92 -25.31
C THR A 248 -0.14 -2.66 -25.23
N ALA A 249 -0.52 -3.40 -26.29
CA ALA A 249 -1.62 -4.33 -26.26
C ALA A 249 -1.12 -5.75 -25.89
N VAL A 250 -1.81 -6.40 -24.96
CA VAL A 250 -1.53 -7.78 -24.56
C VAL A 250 -2.70 -8.66 -24.98
N THR A 251 -2.44 -9.62 -25.87
CA THR A 251 -3.43 -10.52 -26.44
C THR A 251 -3.09 -11.99 -26.18
N GLY A 252 -3.97 -12.90 -26.57
CA GLY A 252 -3.78 -14.35 -26.44
C GLY A 252 -5.07 -15.09 -26.12
N PRO A 253 -5.04 -16.44 -26.11
CA PRO A 253 -6.20 -17.26 -25.83
C PRO A 253 -6.85 -16.98 -24.47
N SER A 254 -8.11 -17.34 -24.29
CA SER A 254 -8.76 -17.30 -22.97
C SER A 254 -8.03 -18.24 -22.00
N GLY A 255 -7.81 -17.79 -20.76
CA GLY A 255 -7.10 -18.59 -19.76
C GLY A 255 -5.57 -18.66 -19.92
N SER A 256 -4.97 -17.88 -20.84
CA SER A 256 -3.52 -17.90 -21.10
C SER A 256 -2.66 -17.16 -20.05
N GLY A 257 -3.28 -16.46 -19.09
CA GLY A 257 -2.59 -15.72 -18.03
C GLY A 257 -2.49 -14.21 -18.25
N LYS A 258 -3.18 -13.63 -19.26
CA LYS A 258 -3.15 -12.18 -19.56
C LYS A 258 -3.56 -11.31 -18.36
N SER A 259 -4.74 -11.57 -17.76
CA SER A 259 -5.22 -10.82 -16.59
C SER A 259 -4.31 -11.01 -15.39
N VAL A 260 -3.75 -12.23 -15.21
CA VAL A 260 -2.76 -12.49 -14.15
C VAL A 260 -1.48 -11.69 -14.36
N LEU A 261 -1.06 -11.49 -15.61
CA LEU A 261 0.07 -10.61 -15.94
C LEU A 261 -0.27 -9.15 -15.60
N ALA A 262 -1.46 -8.66 -15.96
CA ALA A 262 -1.91 -7.32 -15.61
C ALA A 262 -1.95 -7.08 -14.09
N ASP A 263 -2.51 -8.04 -13.33
CA ASP A 263 -2.54 -8.00 -11.87
C ASP A 263 -1.12 -8.00 -11.27
N ALA A 264 -0.20 -8.77 -11.87
CA ALA A 264 1.18 -8.82 -11.42
C ALA A 264 1.92 -7.51 -11.69
N VAL A 265 1.74 -6.93 -12.89
CA VAL A 265 2.30 -5.62 -13.24
C VAL A 265 1.76 -4.54 -12.30
N PHE A 266 0.46 -4.57 -12.01
CA PHE A 266 -0.11 -3.62 -11.06
C PHE A 266 0.47 -3.81 -9.64
N ALA A 267 0.58 -5.05 -9.14
CA ALA A 267 1.19 -5.31 -7.83
C ALA A 267 2.68 -4.88 -7.77
N GLY A 268 3.36 -4.83 -8.93
CA GLY A 268 4.74 -4.37 -9.08
C GLY A 268 5.02 -2.91 -8.71
N ILE A 269 3.98 -2.13 -8.36
CA ILE A 269 4.14 -0.78 -7.76
C ILE A 269 4.86 -0.84 -6.42
N TYR A 270 4.80 -1.96 -5.72
CA TYR A 270 5.50 -2.22 -4.46
C TYR A 270 6.55 -3.32 -4.61
N ASN A 271 7.53 -3.32 -3.72
CA ASN A 271 8.48 -4.41 -3.61
C ASN A 271 7.81 -5.61 -2.95
N HIS A 272 8.23 -6.82 -3.30
CA HIS A 272 7.73 -8.07 -2.76
C HIS A 272 8.79 -8.79 -1.93
N ILE A 273 8.34 -9.57 -0.95
CA ILE A 273 9.25 -10.34 -0.09
C ILE A 273 9.93 -11.46 -0.88
N PRO A 274 11.14 -11.89 -0.48
CA PRO A 274 11.78 -13.06 -1.07
C PRO A 274 10.94 -14.33 -0.94
N GLY A 275 10.82 -15.08 -2.02
CA GLY A 275 10.01 -16.30 -2.12
C GLY A 275 8.55 -16.04 -2.49
N ASP A 276 8.19 -14.77 -2.73
CA ASP A 276 6.87 -14.40 -3.25
C ASP A 276 6.69 -14.76 -4.74
N GLY A 277 7.78 -14.86 -5.48
CA GLY A 277 7.77 -15.12 -6.92
C GLY A 277 7.50 -13.89 -7.79
N ARG A 278 7.14 -12.74 -7.20
CA ARG A 278 6.99 -11.44 -7.87
C ARG A 278 8.05 -10.43 -7.41
N GLU A 279 9.14 -10.88 -6.79
CA GLU A 279 10.19 -10.02 -6.24
C GLU A 279 10.72 -9.00 -7.25
N TYR A 280 10.76 -9.40 -8.51
CA TYR A 280 11.24 -8.59 -9.63
C TYR A 280 10.17 -8.45 -10.73
N VAL A 281 8.91 -8.37 -10.34
CA VAL A 281 7.85 -7.78 -11.16
C VAL A 281 7.71 -6.34 -10.71
N ILE A 282 8.20 -5.41 -11.50
CA ILE A 282 8.37 -4.01 -11.11
C ILE A 282 7.63 -3.15 -12.13
N SER A 283 6.88 -2.17 -11.67
CA SER A 283 6.19 -1.22 -12.52
C SER A 283 6.41 0.22 -12.07
N ASP A 284 5.93 1.14 -12.89
CA ASP A 284 5.78 2.54 -12.51
C ASP A 284 5.10 2.65 -11.14
N PRO A 285 5.66 3.39 -10.17
CA PRO A 285 5.13 3.44 -8.80
C PRO A 285 3.73 4.05 -8.71
N ASP A 286 3.33 4.87 -9.68
CA ASP A 286 2.02 5.51 -9.76
C ASP A 286 1.09 4.85 -10.79
N ALA A 287 1.38 3.61 -11.18
CA ALA A 287 0.51 2.84 -12.07
C ALA A 287 -0.90 2.70 -11.47
N VAL A 288 -1.91 2.82 -12.34
CA VAL A 288 -3.33 2.69 -11.96
C VAL A 288 -3.99 1.61 -12.81
N TYR A 289 -4.71 0.71 -12.15
CA TYR A 289 -5.54 -0.28 -12.82
C TYR A 289 -6.99 0.22 -12.85
N VAL A 290 -7.48 0.56 -14.03
CA VAL A 290 -8.82 1.11 -14.23
C VAL A 290 -9.82 -0.01 -14.51
N MET A 291 -10.95 0.04 -13.82
CA MET A 291 -12.08 -0.89 -13.97
C MET A 291 -13.39 -0.11 -14.06
N ALA A 292 -14.41 -0.70 -14.66
CA ALA A 292 -15.74 -0.12 -14.74
C ALA A 292 -16.42 -0.06 -13.34
N GLU A 293 -16.85 1.11 -12.92
CA GLU A 293 -17.54 1.37 -11.64
C GLU A 293 -18.92 1.97 -11.89
N ALA A 294 -19.85 1.17 -12.42
CA ALA A 294 -21.21 1.65 -12.69
C ALA A 294 -21.91 2.13 -11.41
N GLY A 295 -22.48 3.34 -11.47
CA GLY A 295 -23.14 3.97 -10.33
C GLY A 295 -22.20 4.75 -9.39
N ARG A 296 -20.92 4.89 -9.72
CA ARG A 296 -19.98 5.74 -9.02
C ARG A 296 -20.49 7.18 -8.92
N PRO A 297 -20.50 7.80 -7.70
CA PRO A 297 -20.92 9.19 -7.55
C PRO A 297 -19.85 10.14 -8.08
N GLN A 298 -20.27 11.22 -8.75
CA GLN A 298 -19.42 12.34 -9.13
C GLN A 298 -20.27 13.60 -9.34
N GLY A 299 -19.93 14.68 -8.65
CA GLY A 299 -20.58 16.00 -8.85
C GLY A 299 -22.10 15.97 -8.72
N GLY A 300 -22.65 15.15 -7.81
CA GLY A 300 -24.09 15.02 -7.58
C GLY A 300 -24.83 14.08 -8.55
N ARG A 301 -24.14 13.46 -9.53
CA ARG A 301 -24.71 12.45 -10.45
C ARG A 301 -24.04 11.08 -10.24
N ARG A 302 -24.63 10.05 -10.84
CA ARG A 302 -24.04 8.71 -10.91
C ARG A 302 -23.55 8.44 -12.33
N LEU A 303 -22.31 7.97 -12.43
CA LEU A 303 -21.69 7.64 -13.70
C LEU A 303 -22.17 6.28 -14.21
N SER A 304 -22.28 6.12 -15.52
CA SER A 304 -22.37 4.81 -16.17
C SER A 304 -21.01 4.08 -16.08
N GLY A 305 -20.97 2.80 -16.40
CA GLY A 305 -19.71 2.03 -16.44
C GLY A 305 -18.64 2.70 -17.30
N PRO A 306 -18.92 2.95 -18.61
CA PRO A 306 -17.96 3.61 -19.49
C PRO A 306 -17.52 5.01 -19.03
N GLU A 307 -18.46 5.84 -18.56
CA GLU A 307 -18.12 7.17 -18.03
C GLU A 307 -17.19 7.07 -16.83
N SER A 308 -17.40 6.09 -15.94
CA SER A 308 -16.57 5.90 -14.76
C SER A 308 -15.12 5.52 -15.10
N GLU A 309 -14.91 4.75 -16.17
CA GLU A 309 -13.58 4.38 -16.65
C GLU A 309 -12.84 5.58 -17.24
N ILE A 310 -13.48 6.33 -18.14
CA ILE A 310 -12.87 7.54 -18.74
C ILE A 310 -12.54 8.58 -17.66
N VAL A 311 -13.44 8.78 -16.70
CA VAL A 311 -13.17 9.67 -15.57
C VAL A 311 -12.02 9.16 -14.71
N SER A 312 -11.92 7.85 -14.46
CA SER A 312 -10.82 7.27 -13.68
C SER A 312 -9.49 7.42 -14.39
N VAL A 313 -9.45 7.29 -15.73
CA VAL A 313 -8.26 7.57 -16.55
C VAL A 313 -7.86 9.03 -16.41
N SER A 314 -8.80 9.97 -16.58
CA SER A 314 -8.52 11.40 -16.45
C SER A 314 -7.99 11.75 -15.04
N GLU A 315 -8.57 11.17 -14.00
CA GLU A 315 -8.12 11.35 -12.61
C GLU A 315 -6.72 10.78 -12.37
N ALA A 316 -6.41 9.62 -12.95
CA ALA A 316 -5.10 9.01 -12.84
C ALA A 316 -4.01 9.86 -13.51
N VAL A 317 -4.29 10.38 -14.72
CA VAL A 317 -3.38 11.27 -15.46
C VAL A 317 -3.15 12.56 -14.66
N GLU A 318 -4.21 13.21 -14.18
CA GLU A 318 -4.13 14.42 -13.36
C GLU A 318 -3.32 14.21 -12.07
N ALA A 319 -3.48 13.04 -11.44
CA ALA A 319 -2.74 12.67 -10.24
C ALA A 319 -1.28 12.25 -10.50
N GLY A 320 -0.86 12.18 -11.76
CA GLY A 320 0.52 11.92 -12.16
C GLY A 320 0.86 10.45 -12.43
N SER A 321 -0.14 9.61 -12.73
CA SER A 321 0.11 8.22 -13.15
C SER A 321 0.92 8.14 -14.43
N GLY A 322 2.02 7.37 -14.43
CA GLY A 322 2.84 7.10 -15.61
C GLY A 322 2.43 5.82 -16.38
N LEU A 323 1.54 4.99 -15.79
CA LEU A 323 1.06 3.76 -16.41
C LEU A 323 -0.41 3.51 -16.07
N ILE A 324 -1.23 3.38 -17.10
CA ILE A 324 -2.63 2.96 -16.98
C ILE A 324 -2.76 1.52 -17.47
N ILE A 325 -3.39 0.68 -16.65
CA ILE A 325 -3.67 -0.72 -16.97
C ILE A 325 -5.17 -0.87 -17.18
N LEU A 326 -5.56 -1.49 -18.30
CA LEU A 326 -6.93 -1.84 -18.65
C LEU A 326 -7.02 -3.33 -18.99
N ASP A 327 -8.05 -3.99 -18.52
CA ASP A 327 -8.37 -5.37 -18.91
C ASP A 327 -9.81 -5.43 -19.43
N GLU A 328 -10.01 -5.95 -20.64
CA GLU A 328 -11.34 -6.11 -21.24
C GLU A 328 -12.31 -6.95 -20.40
N ALA A 329 -11.77 -7.79 -19.49
CA ALA A 329 -12.59 -8.55 -18.55
C ALA A 329 -13.31 -7.67 -17.52
N TYR A 330 -12.78 -6.49 -17.23
CA TYR A 330 -13.30 -5.55 -16.23
C TYR A 330 -13.69 -4.18 -16.81
N SER A 331 -13.52 -4.02 -18.12
CA SER A 331 -13.76 -2.77 -18.85
C SER A 331 -14.97 -2.88 -19.77
N ASN A 332 -15.59 -1.75 -20.04
CA ASN A 332 -16.69 -1.71 -20.99
C ASN A 332 -16.14 -1.76 -22.42
N PRO A 333 -16.73 -2.57 -23.33
CA PRO A 333 -16.24 -2.68 -24.70
C PRO A 333 -16.10 -1.35 -25.46
N CYS A 334 -16.94 -0.35 -25.22
CA CYS A 334 -16.84 0.93 -25.92
C CYS A 334 -15.65 1.81 -25.45
N VAL A 335 -15.03 1.48 -24.31
CA VAL A 335 -13.80 2.11 -23.83
C VAL A 335 -12.57 1.47 -24.50
N ILE A 336 -12.67 0.20 -24.85
CA ILE A 336 -11.61 -0.55 -25.53
C ILE A 336 -11.60 -0.26 -27.04
N ARG A 337 -12.78 -0.26 -27.70
CA ARG A 337 -12.93 -0.12 -29.16
C ARG A 337 -14.24 0.58 -29.53
N ARG A 338 -14.29 1.12 -30.76
CA ARG A 338 -15.55 1.64 -31.29
C ARG A 338 -16.59 0.54 -31.43
N ALA A 339 -17.77 0.78 -30.85
CA ALA A 339 -18.91 -0.11 -30.99
C ALA A 339 -19.69 0.25 -32.25
N PHE A 340 -19.82 -0.67 -33.21
CA PHE A 340 -20.68 -0.49 -34.35
C PHE A 340 -22.17 -0.47 -33.90
N GLY A 341 -22.86 0.64 -34.20
CA GLY A 341 -24.31 0.75 -33.97
C GLY A 341 -24.75 1.07 -32.54
N ALA A 342 -23.85 1.41 -31.63
CA ALA A 342 -24.22 1.89 -30.31
C ALA A 342 -24.52 3.40 -30.33
N THR A 343 -25.57 3.81 -29.58
CA THR A 343 -25.96 5.21 -29.38
C THR A 343 -24.98 6.01 -28.51
N VAL A 344 -23.79 5.48 -28.24
CA VAL A 344 -22.73 6.12 -27.45
C VAL A 344 -21.70 6.75 -28.37
N ASP A 345 -22.14 7.64 -29.24
CA ASP A 345 -21.29 8.40 -30.19
C ASP A 345 -20.34 9.40 -29.51
N SER A 346 -20.31 9.45 -28.18
CA SER A 346 -19.55 10.46 -27.42
C SER A 346 -18.29 9.94 -26.73
N ILE A 347 -18.05 8.61 -26.68
CA ILE A 347 -16.84 8.05 -26.05
C ILE A 347 -15.82 7.70 -27.12
N ILE A 348 -14.67 8.35 -27.07
CA ILE A 348 -13.49 7.96 -27.85
C ILE A 348 -12.83 6.80 -27.12
N PRO A 349 -12.61 5.63 -27.75
CA PRO A 349 -11.94 4.50 -27.13
C PRO A 349 -10.50 4.84 -26.72
N LEU A 350 -10.07 4.30 -25.59
CA LEU A 350 -8.70 4.51 -25.11
C LEU A 350 -7.65 3.89 -26.04
N SER A 351 -8.00 2.86 -26.82
CA SER A 351 -7.12 2.34 -27.87
C SER A 351 -6.77 3.39 -28.93
N GLU A 352 -7.70 4.29 -29.26
CA GLU A 352 -7.46 5.36 -30.23
C GLU A 352 -6.66 6.53 -29.64
N MET A 353 -6.65 6.69 -28.31
CA MET A 353 -5.92 7.72 -27.58
C MET A 353 -4.56 7.24 -27.03
N GLY A 354 -4.30 5.92 -27.07
CA GLY A 354 -3.12 5.32 -26.41
C GLY A 354 -1.80 5.91 -26.85
N HIS A 355 -1.64 6.21 -28.15
CA HIS A 355 -0.45 6.84 -28.69
C HIS A 355 -0.26 8.27 -28.14
N SER A 356 -1.31 9.08 -28.17
CA SER A 356 -1.28 10.45 -27.63
C SER A 356 -1.05 10.49 -26.11
N LEU A 357 -1.58 9.52 -25.36
CA LEU A 357 -1.25 9.36 -23.93
C LEU A 357 0.26 9.12 -23.76
N GLY A 358 0.85 8.23 -24.58
CA GLY A 358 2.28 7.94 -24.56
C GLY A 358 3.15 9.18 -24.86
N GLU A 359 2.78 10.01 -25.83
CA GLU A 359 3.45 11.28 -26.14
C GLU A 359 3.39 12.27 -24.95
N ASN A 360 2.36 12.17 -24.11
CA ASN A 360 2.19 12.97 -22.89
C ASN A 360 2.76 12.28 -21.64
N GLY A 361 3.58 11.23 -21.80
CA GLY A 361 4.28 10.56 -20.69
C GLY A 361 3.46 9.53 -19.95
N VAL A 362 2.25 9.18 -20.42
CA VAL A 362 1.37 8.19 -19.78
C VAL A 362 1.31 6.92 -20.63
N SER A 363 1.89 5.84 -20.16
CA SER A 363 1.83 4.54 -20.85
C SER A 363 0.47 3.89 -20.67
N LEU A 364 0.04 3.12 -21.68
CA LEU A 364 -1.18 2.32 -21.64
C LEU A 364 -0.84 0.84 -21.85
N MET A 365 -1.16 -0.01 -20.88
CA MET A 365 -1.17 -1.46 -21.02
C MET A 365 -2.61 -1.94 -21.12
N MET A 366 -2.99 -2.49 -22.26
CA MET A 366 -4.36 -2.94 -22.51
C MET A 366 -4.40 -4.45 -22.77
N ILE A 367 -5.10 -5.18 -21.90
CA ILE A 367 -5.42 -6.59 -22.13
C ILE A 367 -6.63 -6.65 -23.04
N THR A 368 -6.49 -7.18 -24.25
CA THR A 368 -7.60 -7.27 -25.20
C THR A 368 -7.47 -8.44 -26.15
N GLY A 369 -8.61 -9.07 -26.48
CA GLY A 369 -8.76 -10.00 -27.58
C GLY A 369 -9.17 -9.32 -28.90
N ASP A 370 -9.44 -8.02 -28.88
CA ASP A 370 -9.89 -7.28 -30.05
C ASP A 370 -8.71 -6.88 -30.96
N GLU A 371 -8.70 -7.43 -32.16
CA GLU A 371 -7.64 -7.18 -33.14
C GLU A 371 -7.61 -5.72 -33.59
N SER A 372 -8.74 -5.03 -33.67
CA SER A 372 -8.80 -3.63 -34.08
C SER A 372 -8.15 -2.69 -33.07
N ALA A 373 -8.35 -2.95 -31.78
CA ALA A 373 -7.67 -2.21 -30.71
C ALA A 373 -6.16 -2.53 -30.67
N ALA A 374 -5.79 -3.82 -30.83
CA ALA A 374 -4.39 -4.23 -30.84
C ALA A 374 -3.59 -3.63 -32.02
N ARG A 375 -4.23 -3.39 -33.17
CA ARG A 375 -3.57 -2.76 -34.35
C ARG A 375 -3.22 -1.29 -34.14
N LEU A 376 -3.71 -0.65 -33.10
CA LEU A 376 -3.40 0.74 -32.73
C LEU A 376 -2.25 0.85 -31.72
N ALA A 377 -1.78 -0.28 -31.19
CA ALA A 377 -0.72 -0.28 -30.19
C ALA A 377 0.69 -0.15 -30.80
N ASP A 378 1.60 0.49 -30.07
CA ASP A 378 3.03 0.59 -30.44
C ASP A 378 3.73 -0.77 -30.34
N ALA A 379 3.24 -1.63 -29.47
CA ALA A 379 3.70 -3.00 -29.32
C ALA A 379 2.53 -3.96 -29.01
N VAL A 380 2.57 -5.15 -29.61
CA VAL A 380 1.62 -6.21 -29.32
C VAL A 380 2.37 -7.41 -28.74
N ILE A 381 1.92 -7.87 -27.55
CA ILE A 381 2.47 -9.02 -26.84
C ILE A 381 1.42 -10.12 -26.84
N LEU A 382 1.78 -11.28 -27.39
CA LEU A 382 0.99 -12.50 -27.28
C LEU A 382 1.41 -13.25 -26.01
N VAL A 383 0.45 -13.53 -25.13
CA VAL A 383 0.67 -14.37 -23.94
C VAL A 383 -0.05 -15.69 -24.15
N ASP A 384 0.69 -16.78 -24.06
CA ASP A 384 0.17 -18.15 -24.11
C ASP A 384 0.86 -19.03 -23.05
N GLY A 385 0.10 -19.55 -22.10
CA GLY A 385 0.62 -20.38 -21.00
C GLY A 385 1.72 -19.70 -20.18
N PHE A 386 1.55 -18.42 -19.85
CA PHE A 386 2.54 -17.57 -19.13
C PHE A 386 3.87 -17.32 -19.90
N ARG A 387 3.90 -17.63 -21.19
CA ARG A 387 4.99 -17.23 -22.08
C ARG A 387 4.57 -16.04 -22.91
N ALA A 388 5.37 -14.99 -22.89
CA ALA A 388 5.16 -13.78 -23.68
C ALA A 388 6.02 -13.80 -24.96
N SER A 389 5.43 -13.48 -26.08
CA SER A 389 6.12 -13.33 -27.35
C SER A 389 5.71 -12.04 -28.06
N ARG A 390 6.60 -11.47 -28.86
CA ARG A 390 6.28 -10.29 -29.66
C ARG A 390 5.45 -10.71 -30.87
N MET A 391 4.28 -10.09 -31.01
CA MET A 391 3.44 -10.26 -32.20
C MET A 391 3.64 -9.09 -33.16
N MET A 392 3.95 -9.39 -34.41
CA MET A 392 4.01 -8.37 -35.47
C MET A 392 2.60 -8.17 -35.99
N VAL A 393 2.08 -6.97 -35.84
CA VAL A 393 0.75 -6.58 -36.31
C VAL A 393 0.92 -5.35 -37.21
N GLU A 394 0.23 -5.34 -38.35
CA GLU A 394 0.22 -4.17 -39.19
C GLU A 394 -0.66 -3.09 -38.56
N PHE A 395 -0.07 -1.91 -38.35
CA PHE A 395 -0.78 -0.76 -37.80
C PHE A 395 -1.92 -0.36 -38.74
N SER A 396 -3.14 -0.28 -38.23
CA SER A 396 -4.28 0.22 -39.01
C SER A 396 -5.39 0.71 -38.07
N GLY A 397 -5.90 1.89 -38.35
CA GLY A 397 -7.03 2.47 -37.60
C GLY A 397 -6.93 3.98 -37.52
N MET A 398 -7.82 4.57 -36.75
CA MET A 398 -7.88 6.00 -36.45
C MET A 398 -7.18 6.28 -35.13
N LEU A 399 -6.30 7.27 -35.12
CA LEU A 399 -5.75 7.83 -33.87
C LEU A 399 -6.51 9.11 -33.51
N CYS A 400 -6.73 9.31 -32.23
CA CYS A 400 -7.30 10.51 -31.68
C CYS A 400 -6.35 11.12 -30.64
N GLU A 401 -6.36 12.44 -30.56
CA GLU A 401 -5.66 13.13 -29.47
C GLU A 401 -6.37 12.85 -28.16
N ALA A 402 -5.60 12.61 -27.11
CA ALA A 402 -6.10 12.52 -25.77
C ALA A 402 -6.39 13.93 -25.25
N ASP A 403 -7.59 14.13 -24.69
CA ASP A 403 -7.89 15.33 -23.95
C ASP A 403 -7.22 15.21 -22.56
N ILE A 404 -6.01 15.73 -22.46
CA ILE A 404 -5.26 15.72 -21.19
C ILE A 404 -5.98 16.66 -20.23
N PRO A 405 -6.44 16.15 -19.07
CA PRO A 405 -7.22 16.94 -18.16
C PRO A 405 -6.39 18.11 -17.60
N THR A 406 -7.03 19.26 -17.52
CA THR A 406 -6.47 20.41 -16.81
C THR A 406 -6.53 20.14 -15.31
N ASP A 407 -5.58 20.68 -14.55
CA ASP A 407 -5.51 20.56 -13.11
C ASP A 407 -6.82 21.01 -12.44
N ARG A 408 -7.29 20.19 -11.51
CA ARG A 408 -8.41 20.52 -10.63
C ARG A 408 -7.89 20.96 -9.28
N TYR A 409 -8.55 21.98 -8.72
CA TYR A 409 -8.18 22.56 -7.44
C TYR A 409 -9.28 22.24 -6.44
N PRO A 410 -9.06 21.37 -5.45
CA PRO A 410 -10.09 20.95 -4.52
C PRO A 410 -10.46 22.07 -3.55
N VAL A 411 -11.76 22.14 -3.23
CA VAL A 411 -12.33 23.10 -2.27
C VAL A 411 -13.13 22.34 -1.23
N SER A 412 -12.75 22.49 0.05
CA SER A 412 -13.40 21.81 1.17
C SER A 412 -14.77 22.39 1.52
N LYS A 413 -15.11 23.57 0.99
CA LYS A 413 -16.40 24.23 1.23
C LYS A 413 -17.55 23.37 0.72
N GLY A 414 -18.35 22.83 1.64
CA GLY A 414 -19.47 21.95 1.33
C GLY A 414 -19.24 20.49 1.66
N VAL A 415 -17.99 20.09 1.92
CA VAL A 415 -17.67 18.75 2.45
C VAL A 415 -17.77 18.78 3.97
N SER A 416 -18.66 17.97 4.54
CA SER A 416 -18.74 17.82 5.99
C SER A 416 -17.74 16.79 6.48
N PHE A 417 -16.73 17.25 7.23
CA PHE A 417 -15.79 16.41 7.96
C PHE A 417 -16.29 16.03 9.37
N GLU A 418 -17.47 16.53 9.75
CA GLU A 418 -18.02 16.33 11.08
C GLU A 418 -19.12 15.27 11.08
N LYS A 419 -19.14 14.40 12.09
CA LYS A 419 -20.31 13.59 12.43
C LYS A 419 -21.33 14.45 13.16
N ALA A 420 -22.56 13.95 13.31
CA ALA A 420 -23.69 14.63 13.96
C ALA A 420 -23.38 15.21 15.37
N ARG A 421 -22.22 14.93 15.95
CA ARG A 421 -21.74 15.43 17.24
C ARG A 421 -20.57 16.42 17.14
N LYS A 422 -20.30 17.00 15.97
CA LYS A 422 -19.21 17.98 15.73
C LYS A 422 -17.76 17.45 15.93
N GLU A 423 -17.54 16.16 15.89
CA GLU A 423 -16.19 15.60 15.90
C GLU A 423 -15.70 15.42 14.46
N VAL A 424 -14.51 15.95 14.16
CA VAL A 424 -13.82 15.65 12.88
C VAL A 424 -13.62 14.14 12.83
N SER A 425 -14.15 13.51 11.78
CA SER A 425 -14.13 12.05 11.68
C SER A 425 -13.76 11.62 10.28
N THR A 426 -12.55 11.06 10.20
CA THR A 426 -12.14 10.20 9.09
C THR A 426 -11.84 8.81 9.67
N ALA A 427 -12.11 7.77 8.94
CA ALA A 427 -11.82 6.39 9.34
C ALA A 427 -11.66 5.48 8.13
N ALA A 428 -10.94 4.39 8.31
CA ALA A 428 -10.77 3.32 7.33
C ALA A 428 -11.29 2.00 7.93
N PRO A 429 -12.61 1.72 7.84
CA PRO A 429 -13.18 0.50 8.41
C PRO A 429 -12.76 -0.77 7.67
N SER A 430 -12.28 -0.65 6.45
CA SER A 430 -11.77 -1.77 5.64
C SER A 430 -10.71 -1.28 4.65
N VAL A 431 -10.04 -2.21 3.97
CA VAL A 431 -9.11 -1.90 2.87
C VAL A 431 -9.79 -1.09 1.75
N ARG A 432 -11.11 -1.23 1.58
CA ARG A 432 -11.86 -0.66 0.44
C ARG A 432 -12.82 0.47 0.81
N THR A 433 -12.74 0.99 2.02
CA THR A 433 -13.68 2.02 2.46
C THR A 433 -12.99 3.07 3.29
N VAL A 434 -13.14 4.33 2.91
CA VAL A 434 -12.78 5.51 3.71
C VAL A 434 -14.07 6.20 4.14
N GLU A 435 -14.19 6.48 5.43
CA GLU A 435 -15.28 7.30 5.97
C GLU A 435 -14.79 8.74 6.10
N ILE A 436 -15.56 9.69 5.57
CA ILE A 436 -15.30 11.14 5.66
C ILE A 436 -16.58 11.78 6.20
N GLY A 437 -16.59 12.18 7.45
CA GLY A 437 -17.82 12.63 8.12
C GLY A 437 -18.89 11.55 8.12
N GLU A 438 -20.01 11.81 7.48
CA GLU A 438 -21.15 10.88 7.34
C GLU A 438 -21.07 10.00 6.08
N TYR A 439 -20.12 10.25 5.18
CA TYR A 439 -20.01 9.58 3.89
C TYR A 439 -19.04 8.40 3.94
N LYS A 440 -19.47 7.29 3.33
CA LYS A 440 -18.63 6.14 3.06
C LYS A 440 -18.20 6.17 1.60
N VAL A 441 -16.92 6.45 1.38
CA VAL A 441 -16.32 6.48 0.06
C VAL A 441 -15.69 5.12 -0.22
N GLN A 442 -16.12 4.48 -1.30
CA GLN A 442 -15.47 3.26 -1.78
C GLN A 442 -14.18 3.65 -2.51
N VAL A 443 -13.09 3.03 -2.14
CA VAL A 443 -11.83 3.20 -2.87
C VAL A 443 -11.85 2.37 -4.16
N PRO A 444 -11.03 2.68 -5.17
CA PRO A 444 -10.90 1.84 -6.36
C PRO A 444 -10.63 0.39 -5.99
N VAL A 445 -11.17 -0.55 -6.79
CA VAL A 445 -10.99 -2.00 -6.57
C VAL A 445 -9.50 -2.38 -6.57
N ALA A 446 -8.73 -1.77 -7.46
CA ALA A 446 -7.28 -1.85 -7.50
C ALA A 446 -6.68 -0.54 -6.98
N GLY A 447 -5.92 -0.57 -5.90
CA GLY A 447 -5.28 0.64 -5.32
C GLY A 447 -4.61 0.35 -3.98
N PHE A 448 -5.32 -0.31 -3.08
CA PHE A 448 -4.82 -0.58 -1.74
C PHE A 448 -4.62 -2.09 -1.52
N PHE A 449 -3.46 -2.44 -1.00
CA PHE A 449 -3.08 -3.82 -0.66
C PHE A 449 -3.27 -4.11 0.83
N ASP A 450 -3.27 -3.05 1.65
CA ASP A 450 -3.30 -3.16 3.11
C ASP A 450 -4.22 -2.07 3.71
N GLN A 451 -4.98 -2.44 4.73
CA GLN A 451 -5.83 -1.49 5.47
C GLN A 451 -5.04 -0.34 6.09
N SER A 452 -3.76 -0.55 6.36
CA SER A 452 -2.89 0.49 6.90
C SER A 452 -2.69 1.66 5.92
N GLN A 453 -2.70 1.39 4.61
CA GLN A 453 -2.67 2.43 3.57
C GLN A 453 -3.98 3.23 3.54
N THR A 454 -5.11 2.54 3.66
CA THR A 454 -6.42 3.19 3.71
C THR A 454 -6.57 4.06 4.96
N ARG A 455 -5.96 3.67 6.09
CA ARG A 455 -5.92 4.49 7.32
C ARG A 455 -5.10 5.73 7.12
N GLU A 456 -3.91 5.62 6.53
CA GLU A 456 -3.07 6.77 6.22
C GLU A 456 -3.79 7.77 5.31
N VAL A 457 -4.48 7.28 4.26
CA VAL A 457 -5.30 8.13 3.39
C VAL A 457 -6.43 8.81 4.17
N ALA A 458 -7.11 8.10 5.08
CA ALA A 458 -8.17 8.69 5.89
C ALA A 458 -7.64 9.85 6.75
N ASP A 459 -6.50 9.67 7.40
CA ASP A 459 -5.89 10.70 8.25
C ASP A 459 -5.29 11.83 7.39
N ALA A 460 -4.70 11.52 6.23
CA ALA A 460 -4.24 12.52 5.28
C ALA A 460 -5.38 13.39 4.73
N ILE A 461 -6.57 12.83 4.50
CA ILE A 461 -7.76 13.59 4.09
C ILE A 461 -8.19 14.56 5.20
N ALA A 462 -8.10 14.18 6.47
CA ALA A 462 -8.39 15.09 7.59
C ALA A 462 -7.41 16.28 7.61
N VAL A 463 -6.13 16.04 7.37
CA VAL A 463 -5.10 17.07 7.25
C VAL A 463 -5.31 17.94 5.99
N ALA A 464 -5.63 17.30 4.86
CA ALA A 464 -5.85 17.97 3.58
C ALA A 464 -7.00 18.99 3.63
N ARG A 465 -7.98 18.83 4.54
CA ARG A 465 -9.13 19.75 4.68
C ARG A 465 -8.70 21.22 4.67
N ASP A 466 -7.65 21.54 5.42
CA ASP A 466 -7.19 22.92 5.59
C ASP A 466 -6.32 23.39 4.41
N MET A 467 -5.90 22.48 3.52
CA MET A 467 -5.17 22.77 2.28
C MET A 467 -6.10 22.89 1.06
N MET A 468 -7.36 22.44 1.18
CA MET A 468 -8.35 22.46 0.09
C MET A 468 -9.11 23.79 0.06
N ASP A 469 -8.43 24.87 -0.28
CA ASP A 469 -8.96 26.22 -0.45
C ASP A 469 -9.05 26.68 -1.92
N GLY A 470 -8.66 25.80 -2.85
CA GLY A 470 -8.59 26.06 -4.27
C GLY A 470 -7.27 26.72 -4.72
N SER A 471 -6.26 26.81 -3.86
CA SER A 471 -4.93 27.34 -4.23
C SER A 471 -4.01 26.30 -4.84
N LEU A 472 -4.00 25.08 -4.30
CA LEU A 472 -3.18 23.96 -4.72
C LEU A 472 -3.97 23.00 -5.64
N THR A 473 -3.27 22.35 -6.57
CA THR A 473 -3.83 21.28 -7.41
C THR A 473 -4.21 20.07 -6.57
N LEU A 474 -5.05 19.20 -7.10
CA LEU A 474 -5.44 17.96 -6.43
C LEU A 474 -4.20 17.11 -6.07
N ARG A 475 -3.24 17.00 -7.00
CA ARG A 475 -1.99 16.28 -6.79
C ARG A 475 -1.18 16.89 -5.64
N GLU A 476 -0.93 18.20 -5.67
CA GLU A 476 -0.17 18.89 -4.62
C GLU A 476 -0.82 18.77 -3.24
N VAL A 477 -2.15 18.84 -3.15
CA VAL A 477 -2.88 18.61 -1.89
C VAL A 477 -2.63 17.20 -1.37
N CYS A 478 -2.72 16.17 -2.23
CA CYS A 478 -2.50 14.79 -1.83
C CYS A 478 -1.05 14.54 -1.39
N GLU A 479 -0.07 15.01 -2.16
CA GLU A 479 1.36 14.87 -1.83
C GLU A 479 1.70 15.56 -0.50
N ASN A 480 1.24 16.80 -0.32
CA ASN A 480 1.52 17.58 0.90
C ASN A 480 0.84 16.98 2.14
N ALA A 481 -0.39 16.50 2.01
CA ALA A 481 -1.13 15.91 3.13
C ALA A 481 -0.52 14.57 3.58
N LEU A 482 -0.15 13.70 2.64
CA LEU A 482 0.54 12.43 2.94
C LEU A 482 1.91 12.69 3.56
N ALA A 483 2.71 13.61 3.01
CA ALA A 483 3.99 13.98 3.59
C ALA A 483 3.87 14.56 5.01
N LYS A 484 2.80 15.32 5.27
CA LYS A 484 2.52 15.87 6.61
C LYS A 484 2.20 14.74 7.61
N VAL A 485 1.33 13.78 7.24
CA VAL A 485 1.02 12.61 8.09
C VAL A 485 2.27 11.79 8.36
N GLU A 486 3.09 11.50 7.34
CA GLU A 486 4.34 10.75 7.50
C GLU A 486 5.32 11.47 8.46
N SER A 487 5.41 12.81 8.37
CA SER A 487 6.23 13.61 9.28
C SER A 487 5.72 13.61 10.72
N ASP A 488 4.40 13.73 10.92
CA ASP A 488 3.78 13.71 12.24
C ASP A 488 3.90 12.32 12.87
N ASP A 489 3.74 11.25 12.10
CA ASP A 489 3.97 9.87 12.53
C ASP A 489 5.40 9.66 13.04
N ALA A 490 6.38 10.21 12.34
CA ALA A 490 7.77 10.10 12.75
C ALA A 490 8.05 10.82 14.08
N SER A 491 7.42 11.99 14.32
CA SER A 491 7.67 12.85 15.48
C SER A 491 6.81 12.49 16.70
N GLU A 492 5.52 12.20 16.50
CA GLU A 492 4.53 12.09 17.56
C GLU A 492 4.16 10.64 17.94
N GLY A 493 4.57 9.66 17.14
CA GLY A 493 4.26 8.27 17.40
C GLY A 493 2.82 7.86 17.05
N THR A 494 2.13 8.66 16.24
CA THR A 494 0.71 8.46 15.90
C THR A 494 0.46 7.38 14.85
N GLY A 495 1.40 7.15 13.93
CA GLY A 495 1.26 6.32 12.75
C GLY A 495 1.36 4.80 12.94
N MET A 496 1.06 4.28 14.11
CA MET A 496 1.16 2.85 14.40
C MET A 496 0.42 1.95 13.39
N GLY A 497 -0.71 2.42 12.90
CA GLY A 497 -1.56 1.70 11.96
C GLY A 497 -1.39 2.10 10.50
N HIS A 498 -0.39 2.91 10.15
CA HIS A 498 -0.17 3.43 8.80
C HIS A 498 0.80 2.59 7.99
N ALA A 499 0.61 2.59 6.69
CA ALA A 499 1.57 2.17 5.69
C ALA A 499 1.48 3.13 4.50
N ARG A 500 2.62 3.50 3.92
CA ARG A 500 2.73 4.53 2.88
C ARG A 500 1.74 4.30 1.76
N ALA A 501 0.84 5.27 1.58
CA ALA A 501 -0.11 5.36 0.49
C ALA A 501 0.43 6.27 -0.62
N ARG A 502 -0.19 6.20 -1.81
CA ARG A 502 0.21 7.00 -2.97
C ARG A 502 -0.73 8.19 -3.16
N ALA A 503 -0.21 9.28 -3.70
CA ALA A 503 -1.01 10.46 -4.01
C ALA A 503 -2.15 10.15 -5.00
N VAL A 504 -1.91 9.29 -6.00
CA VAL A 504 -2.92 8.84 -6.96
C VAL A 504 -4.08 8.11 -6.28
N ASP A 505 -3.83 7.31 -5.23
CA ASP A 505 -4.87 6.59 -4.50
C ASP A 505 -5.71 7.55 -3.64
N MET A 506 -5.08 8.51 -2.97
CA MET A 506 -5.78 9.56 -2.20
C MET A 506 -6.61 10.46 -3.12
N ALA A 507 -6.08 10.87 -4.28
CA ALA A 507 -6.78 11.65 -5.28
C ALA A 507 -8.03 10.92 -5.79
N ALA A 508 -7.92 9.61 -6.03
CA ALA A 508 -9.02 8.76 -6.42
C ALA A 508 -10.13 8.70 -5.34
N VAL A 509 -9.77 8.65 -4.06
CA VAL A 509 -10.73 8.69 -2.94
C VAL A 509 -11.44 10.04 -2.89
N LEU A 510 -10.68 11.15 -2.93
CA LEU A 510 -11.26 12.50 -2.93
C LEU A 510 -12.22 12.72 -4.10
N SER A 511 -11.86 12.27 -5.29
CA SER A 511 -12.70 12.39 -6.50
C SER A 511 -13.99 11.57 -6.43
N ARG A 512 -14.05 10.53 -5.59
CA ARG A 512 -15.26 9.71 -5.36
C ARG A 512 -16.16 10.25 -4.26
N HIS A 513 -15.71 11.28 -3.54
CA HIS A 513 -16.56 11.87 -2.50
C HIS A 513 -17.71 12.68 -3.14
N PRO A 514 -18.99 12.40 -2.80
CA PRO A 514 -20.14 12.94 -3.54
C PRO A 514 -20.31 14.46 -3.44
N GLN A 515 -19.74 15.08 -2.41
CA GLN A 515 -19.81 16.53 -2.16
C GLN A 515 -18.49 17.26 -2.43
N MET A 516 -17.46 16.58 -2.91
CA MET A 516 -16.20 17.23 -3.23
C MET A 516 -16.38 18.19 -4.42
N LEU A 517 -15.94 19.42 -4.23
CA LEU A 517 -15.96 20.45 -5.25
C LEU A 517 -14.56 20.69 -5.78
N PHE A 518 -14.46 20.84 -7.08
CA PHE A 518 -13.22 21.18 -7.77
C PHE A 518 -13.46 22.42 -8.62
N ILE A 519 -12.56 23.37 -8.56
CA ILE A 519 -12.52 24.50 -9.50
C ILE A 519 -11.43 24.23 -10.54
N ARG A 520 -11.62 24.75 -11.76
CA ARG A 520 -10.59 24.83 -12.79
C ARG A 520 -10.16 26.28 -12.89
N LYS A 521 -8.90 26.53 -13.07
CA LYS A 521 -8.35 27.86 -13.34
C LYS A 521 -8.08 27.93 -14.84
N ASP A 522 -8.60 28.97 -15.48
CA ASP A 522 -8.37 29.28 -16.90
C ASP A 522 -6.91 29.68 -17.16
#